data_6756bac49aeccff49b303c6203ea8a00
#
_entry.id   6756bac49aeccff49b303c6203ea8a00
#
_cell.length_a   1.000
_cell.length_b   1.000
_cell.length_c   1.000
_cell.angle_alpha   90.00
_cell.angle_beta   90.00
_cell.angle_gamma   90.00
#
_symmetry.space_group_name_H-M   'P 1'
#
loop_
_entity.id
_entity.type
_entity.pdbx_description
1 polymer ?
#
loop_
_entity_poly.entity_id
_entity_poly.type
_entity_poly.pdbx_seq_one_letter_code
_entity_poly.pdbx_strand_id
1 'polypeptide(L)'
;WAKAPVAPGDKALDFVWATEQAASLKLVAEKADNDEAKAILAAANVASTKKLVELIVTHRLPREALPTEALNKVEVWEALLQEMPMTAMIRNLGTMSKVGLLKPLSEAEKLVASRLTDAARLKGAKVHPIQVLSALRTYATGRGVRSSATWTVSQKVVASLDEAFELSFGVIEPAGTRHLLALDVSGSMGSGEIAGVPGLTPSAATAALAVVAARTEPWTATMG
;
A
#
# COMPACT_ATOMS: atom_id res chain seq x y z
N TRP A 1 1.89 31.36 -0.98
CA TRP A 1 0.73 31.12 -1.86
C TRP A 1 0.98 29.82 -2.60
N ALA A 2 0.42 28.71 -2.10
CA ALA A 2 0.43 27.44 -2.81
C ALA A 2 -0.55 27.56 -4.00
N LYS A 3 -0.05 27.36 -5.22
CA LYS A 3 -0.91 27.22 -6.41
C LYS A 3 -1.82 26.00 -6.22
N ALA A 4 -3.11 26.16 -6.50
CA ALA A 4 -4.08 25.10 -6.47
C ALA A 4 -3.62 23.92 -7.36
N PRO A 5 -3.86 22.66 -6.96
CA PRO A 5 -3.49 21.51 -7.76
C PRO A 5 -4.24 21.55 -9.10
N VAL A 6 -3.49 21.47 -10.19
CA VAL A 6 -4.03 21.39 -11.55
C VAL A 6 -4.67 20.02 -11.74
N ALA A 7 -5.84 19.99 -12.38
CA ALA A 7 -6.60 18.77 -12.63
C ALA A 7 -5.76 17.76 -13.47
N PRO A 8 -5.76 16.46 -13.10
CA PRO A 8 -5.03 15.45 -13.86
C PRO A 8 -5.67 15.26 -15.24
N GLY A 9 -4.87 15.35 -16.29
CA GLY A 9 -5.30 15.09 -17.67
C GLY A 9 -4.64 15.92 -18.77
N ASP A 10 -3.89 16.96 -18.43
CA ASP A 10 -3.15 17.74 -19.43
C ASP A 10 -1.70 17.30 -19.46
N LYS A 11 -1.34 16.51 -20.48
CA LYS A 11 0.03 15.94 -20.66
C LYS A 11 1.14 17.01 -20.69
N ALA A 12 0.83 18.23 -21.10
CA ALA A 12 1.80 19.32 -21.11
C ALA A 12 2.05 19.86 -19.70
N LEU A 13 1.03 19.89 -18.83
CA LEU A 13 1.14 20.31 -17.44
C LEU A 13 1.79 19.24 -16.57
N ASP A 14 1.54 17.95 -16.85
CA ASP A 14 2.23 16.84 -16.17
C ASP A 14 3.74 16.86 -16.46
N PHE A 15 4.14 17.22 -17.68
CA PHE A 15 5.54 17.38 -18.05
C PHE A 15 6.18 18.59 -17.34
N VAL A 16 5.51 19.73 -17.28
CA VAL A 16 5.99 20.92 -16.57
C VAL A 16 6.11 20.65 -15.08
N TRP A 17 5.14 19.96 -14.48
CA TRP A 17 5.17 19.60 -13.06
C TRP A 17 6.30 18.61 -12.75
N ALA A 18 6.52 17.62 -13.61
CA ALA A 18 7.63 16.66 -13.46
C ALA A 18 9.00 17.35 -13.58
N THR A 19 9.13 18.32 -14.51
CA THR A 19 10.37 19.10 -14.67
C THR A 19 10.60 20.08 -13.51
N GLU A 20 9.55 20.71 -12.98
CA GLU A 20 9.66 21.57 -11.78
C GLU A 20 10.01 20.76 -10.54
N GLN A 21 9.44 19.55 -10.36
CA GLN A 21 9.82 18.66 -9.27
C GLN A 21 11.26 18.16 -9.41
N ALA A 22 11.68 17.77 -10.60
CA ALA A 22 13.07 17.38 -10.85
C ALA A 22 14.04 18.56 -10.59
N ALA A 23 13.66 19.77 -10.98
CA ALA A 23 14.44 20.97 -10.71
C ALA A 23 14.51 21.32 -9.21
N SER A 24 13.40 21.17 -8.47
CA SER A 24 13.35 21.42 -7.02
C SER A 24 14.12 20.34 -6.25
N LEU A 25 14.03 19.07 -6.65
CA LEU A 25 14.82 17.98 -6.09
C LEU A 25 16.31 18.16 -6.38
N LYS A 26 16.67 18.63 -7.58
CA LYS A 26 18.05 19.00 -7.94
C LYS A 26 18.59 20.11 -7.04
N LEU A 27 17.82 21.15 -6.81
CA LEU A 27 18.21 22.27 -5.94
C LEU A 27 18.35 21.83 -4.46
N VAL A 28 17.49 20.94 -3.99
CA VAL A 28 17.57 20.36 -2.64
C VAL A 28 18.78 19.44 -2.52
N ALA A 29 19.05 18.60 -3.52
CA ALA A 29 20.19 17.70 -3.54
C ALA A 29 21.53 18.42 -3.66
N GLU A 30 21.60 19.53 -4.42
CA GLU A 30 22.78 20.37 -4.53
C GLU A 30 23.10 21.13 -3.23
N LYS A 31 22.09 21.42 -2.42
CA LYS A 31 22.23 22.11 -1.11
C LYS A 31 22.36 21.15 0.06
N ALA A 32 21.95 19.88 -0.09
CA ALA A 32 22.06 18.88 0.95
C ALA A 32 23.41 18.16 0.81
N ASP A 33 24.22 18.27 1.83
CA ASP A 33 25.48 17.51 1.94
C ASP A 33 25.20 16.11 2.50
N ASN A 34 24.29 15.41 1.82
CA ASN A 34 23.82 14.10 2.26
C ASN A 34 23.81 13.14 1.05
N ASP A 35 24.36 11.95 1.25
CA ASP A 35 24.53 10.93 0.22
C ASP A 35 23.18 10.40 -0.31
N GLU A 36 22.13 10.41 0.50
CA GLU A 36 20.78 10.01 0.10
C GLU A 36 20.20 10.96 -0.95
N ALA A 37 20.32 12.28 -0.77
CA ALA A 37 19.86 13.27 -1.73
C ALA A 37 20.63 13.17 -3.06
N LYS A 38 21.93 12.92 -3.01
CA LYS A 38 22.77 12.67 -4.20
C LYS A 38 22.34 11.39 -4.93
N ALA A 39 21.99 10.33 -4.20
CA ALA A 39 21.51 9.08 -4.76
C ALA A 39 20.11 9.23 -5.42
N ILE A 40 19.21 9.99 -4.82
CA ILE A 40 17.89 10.30 -5.40
C ILE A 40 18.04 11.04 -6.74
N LEU A 41 18.93 12.05 -6.77
CA LEU A 41 19.21 12.78 -8.00
C LEU A 41 19.85 11.90 -9.07
N ALA A 42 20.78 11.03 -8.68
CA ALA A 42 21.38 10.05 -9.57
C ALA A 42 20.32 9.07 -10.11
N ALA A 43 19.41 8.59 -9.28
CA ALA A 43 18.32 7.69 -9.67
C ALA A 43 17.38 8.32 -10.71
N ALA A 44 17.06 9.61 -10.57
CA ALA A 44 16.21 10.34 -11.50
C ALA A 44 16.81 10.46 -12.91
N ASN A 45 18.14 10.42 -13.03
CA ASN A 45 18.88 10.61 -14.29
C ASN A 45 19.44 9.31 -14.87
N VAL A 46 19.17 8.15 -14.29
CA VAL A 46 19.76 6.87 -14.70
C VAL A 46 18.97 6.22 -15.83
N ALA A 47 19.59 6.06 -16.99
CA ALA A 47 19.04 5.30 -18.11
C ALA A 47 19.15 3.78 -17.94
N SER A 48 20.08 3.27 -17.12
CA SER A 48 20.33 1.84 -16.92
C SER A 48 19.59 1.28 -15.72
N THR A 49 18.73 0.30 -15.94
CA THR A 49 18.00 -0.41 -14.84
C THR A 49 18.95 -1.03 -13.82
N LYS A 50 20.07 -1.61 -14.28
CA LYS A 50 21.06 -2.24 -13.39
C LYS A 50 21.65 -1.24 -12.40
N LYS A 51 22.03 -0.06 -12.88
CA LYS A 51 22.58 1.00 -12.03
C LYS A 51 21.53 1.57 -11.08
N LEU A 52 20.27 1.65 -11.53
CA LEU A 52 19.16 2.07 -10.66
C LEU A 52 18.91 1.07 -9.53
N VAL A 53 18.91 -0.23 -9.83
CA VAL A 53 18.79 -1.30 -8.82
C VAL A 53 19.94 -1.23 -7.81
N GLU A 54 21.17 -1.00 -8.25
CA GLU A 54 22.32 -0.80 -7.37
C GLU A 54 22.13 0.39 -6.43
N LEU A 55 21.66 1.54 -6.93
CA LEU A 55 21.34 2.71 -6.11
C LEU A 55 20.23 2.44 -5.09
N ILE A 56 19.17 1.73 -5.49
CA ILE A 56 18.08 1.34 -4.59
C ILE A 56 18.62 0.52 -3.42
N VAL A 57 19.41 -0.50 -3.72
CA VAL A 57 19.95 -1.41 -2.68
C VAL A 57 20.96 -0.71 -1.78
N THR A 58 21.89 0.07 -2.37
CA THR A 58 22.97 0.72 -1.62
C THR A 58 22.45 1.82 -0.70
N HIS A 59 21.52 2.63 -1.19
CA HIS A 59 20.99 3.79 -0.47
C HIS A 59 19.60 3.59 0.11
N ARG A 60 19.01 2.38 0.00
CA ARG A 60 17.66 2.04 0.48
C ARG A 60 16.59 3.01 -0.02
N LEU A 61 16.69 3.40 -1.28
CA LEU A 61 15.80 4.40 -1.86
C LEU A 61 14.35 3.93 -1.80
N PRO A 62 13.43 4.77 -1.31
CA PRO A 62 12.01 4.45 -1.32
C PRO A 62 11.43 4.60 -2.73
N ARG A 63 10.29 3.95 -2.98
CA ARG A 63 9.58 3.99 -4.26
C ARG A 63 9.32 5.42 -4.75
N GLU A 64 8.98 6.31 -3.84
CA GLU A 64 8.63 7.71 -4.09
C GLU A 64 9.80 8.53 -4.65
N ALA A 65 11.02 8.06 -4.46
CA ALA A 65 12.24 8.69 -4.98
C ALA A 65 12.58 8.27 -6.42
N LEU A 66 11.80 7.33 -7.02
CA LEU A 66 12.12 6.76 -8.32
C LEU A 66 11.25 7.34 -9.43
N PRO A 67 11.80 7.45 -10.67
CA PRO A 67 11.01 7.86 -11.83
C PRO A 67 9.87 6.87 -12.12
N THR A 68 8.73 7.39 -12.56
CA THR A 68 7.53 6.58 -12.85
C THR A 68 7.80 5.48 -13.89
N GLU A 69 8.63 5.76 -14.89
CA GLU A 69 9.00 4.83 -15.95
C GLU A 69 9.76 3.61 -15.39
N ALA A 70 10.58 3.83 -14.36
CA ALA A 70 11.33 2.77 -13.71
C ALA A 70 10.41 1.81 -12.94
N LEU A 71 9.30 2.30 -12.42
CA LEU A 71 8.31 1.50 -11.67
C LEU A 71 7.49 0.53 -12.55
N ASN A 72 7.74 0.49 -13.86
CA ASN A 72 7.19 -0.53 -14.75
C ASN A 72 8.09 -1.77 -14.91
N LYS A 73 9.24 -1.82 -14.21
CA LYS A 73 10.25 -2.87 -14.34
C LYS A 73 10.23 -3.79 -13.12
N VAL A 74 10.24 -5.10 -13.37
CA VAL A 74 10.20 -6.13 -12.31
C VAL A 74 11.42 -6.04 -11.40
N GLU A 75 12.60 -5.86 -11.96
CA GLU A 75 13.88 -5.82 -11.24
C GLU A 75 13.94 -4.66 -10.22
N VAL A 76 13.28 -3.54 -10.55
CA VAL A 76 13.16 -2.39 -9.65
C VAL A 76 12.27 -2.74 -8.44
N TRP A 77 11.15 -3.41 -8.68
CA TRP A 77 10.27 -3.83 -7.59
C TRP A 77 10.87 -4.96 -6.76
N GLU A 78 11.66 -5.83 -7.37
CA GLU A 78 12.39 -6.88 -6.65
C GLU A 78 13.40 -6.27 -5.66
N ALA A 79 14.17 -5.26 -6.11
CA ALA A 79 15.09 -4.53 -5.26
C ALA A 79 14.37 -3.75 -4.14
N LEU A 80 13.28 -3.04 -4.48
CA LEU A 80 12.47 -2.31 -3.50
C LEU A 80 11.88 -3.24 -2.43
N LEU A 81 11.41 -4.42 -2.82
CA LEU A 81 10.75 -5.36 -1.92
C LEU A 81 11.67 -5.81 -0.78
N GLN A 82 12.99 -5.86 -0.98
CA GLN A 82 13.92 -6.32 0.05
C GLN A 82 13.79 -5.52 1.36
N GLU A 83 13.75 -4.21 1.25
CA GLU A 83 13.72 -3.29 2.41
C GLU A 83 12.36 -2.57 2.56
N MET A 84 11.36 -2.96 1.77
CA MET A 84 10.07 -2.26 1.75
C MET A 84 9.35 -2.37 3.10
N PRO A 85 8.92 -1.23 3.70
CA PRO A 85 8.10 -1.23 4.89
C PRO A 85 6.78 -1.98 4.69
N MET A 86 6.27 -2.62 5.74
CA MET A 86 5.08 -3.48 5.69
C MET A 86 3.86 -2.77 5.10
N THR A 87 3.59 -1.54 5.53
CA THR A 87 2.46 -0.75 5.04
C THR A 87 2.61 -0.37 3.56
N ALA A 88 3.83 -0.10 3.10
CA ALA A 88 4.13 0.14 1.69
C ALA A 88 3.97 -1.13 0.87
N MET A 89 4.44 -2.28 1.37
CA MET A 89 4.27 -3.59 0.73
C MET A 89 2.80 -3.91 0.50
N ILE A 90 1.97 -3.80 1.54
CA ILE A 90 0.53 -4.06 1.47
C ILE A 90 -0.16 -3.16 0.42
N ARG A 91 0.17 -1.88 0.38
CA ARG A 91 -0.40 -0.93 -0.59
C ARG A 91 0.02 -1.20 -2.04
N ASN A 92 1.17 -1.81 -2.26
CA ASN A 92 1.73 -2.03 -3.59
C ASN A 92 1.55 -3.45 -4.13
N LEU A 93 0.83 -4.35 -3.44
CA LEU A 93 0.60 -5.73 -3.88
C LEU A 93 0.05 -5.80 -5.31
N GLY A 94 -0.96 -5.00 -5.63
CA GLY A 94 -1.52 -4.94 -6.98
C GLY A 94 -0.51 -4.49 -8.04
N THR A 95 0.33 -3.48 -7.72
CA THR A 95 1.37 -3.01 -8.65
C THR A 95 2.45 -4.07 -8.84
N MET A 96 2.91 -4.73 -7.78
CA MET A 96 3.88 -5.82 -7.85
C MET A 96 3.35 -7.00 -8.67
N SER A 97 2.05 -7.34 -8.54
CA SER A 97 1.41 -8.35 -9.39
C SER A 97 1.29 -7.88 -10.85
N LYS A 98 0.91 -6.62 -11.09
CA LYS A 98 0.80 -6.04 -12.43
C LYS A 98 2.11 -6.09 -13.21
N VAL A 99 3.23 -5.76 -12.57
CA VAL A 99 4.55 -5.83 -13.22
C VAL A 99 5.08 -7.25 -13.34
N GLY A 100 4.36 -8.25 -12.78
CA GLY A 100 4.73 -9.67 -12.88
C GLY A 100 5.74 -10.14 -11.84
N LEU A 101 5.95 -9.40 -10.75
CA LEU A 101 6.82 -9.82 -9.65
C LEU A 101 6.19 -10.95 -8.82
N LEU A 102 4.88 -10.83 -8.49
CA LEU A 102 4.16 -11.81 -7.69
C LEU A 102 3.52 -12.90 -8.56
N LYS A 103 4.37 -13.61 -9.33
CA LYS A 103 3.92 -14.80 -10.07
C LYS A 103 3.78 -15.99 -9.11
N PRO A 104 2.87 -16.93 -9.39
CA PRO A 104 2.75 -18.17 -8.61
C PRO A 104 4.11 -18.85 -8.46
N LEU A 105 4.42 -19.26 -7.23
CA LEU A 105 5.67 -19.97 -6.84
C LEU A 105 6.95 -19.13 -6.93
N SER A 106 6.88 -17.82 -7.25
CA SER A 106 8.06 -16.95 -7.24
C SER A 106 8.60 -16.74 -5.82
N GLU A 107 9.89 -16.44 -5.70
CA GLU A 107 10.50 -16.12 -4.41
C GLU A 107 9.91 -14.83 -3.82
N ALA A 108 9.54 -13.86 -4.66
CA ALA A 108 8.87 -12.64 -4.23
C ALA A 108 7.49 -12.93 -3.63
N GLU A 109 6.70 -13.83 -4.24
CA GLU A 109 5.42 -14.27 -3.69
C GLU A 109 5.58 -14.93 -2.31
N LYS A 110 6.57 -15.83 -2.17
CA LYS A 110 6.89 -16.50 -0.90
C LYS A 110 7.32 -15.49 0.17
N LEU A 111 8.17 -14.53 -0.21
CA LEU A 111 8.64 -13.48 0.70
C LEU A 111 7.48 -12.58 1.17
N VAL A 112 6.61 -12.16 0.26
CA VAL A 112 5.41 -11.36 0.60
C VAL A 112 4.51 -12.17 1.52
N ALA A 113 4.21 -13.42 1.20
CA ALA A 113 3.38 -14.30 2.02
C ALA A 113 3.96 -14.45 3.43
N SER A 114 5.24 -14.76 3.56
CA SER A 114 5.89 -14.93 4.87
C SER A 114 5.88 -13.64 5.72
N ARG A 115 6.03 -12.48 5.08
CA ARG A 115 5.95 -11.19 5.78
C ARG A 115 4.53 -10.86 6.22
N LEU A 116 3.52 -11.18 5.41
CA LEU A 116 2.11 -10.95 5.75
C LEU A 116 1.68 -11.81 6.94
N THR A 117 2.19 -13.02 7.08
CA THR A 117 1.86 -13.95 8.16
C THR A 117 2.79 -13.83 9.39
N ASP A 118 3.64 -12.81 9.43
CA ASP A 118 4.50 -12.51 10.57
C ASP A 118 3.82 -11.52 11.53
N ALA A 119 3.26 -12.02 12.62
CA ALA A 119 2.56 -11.23 13.64
C ALA A 119 3.46 -10.16 14.28
N ALA A 120 4.76 -10.43 14.47
CA ALA A 120 5.69 -9.47 15.06
C ALA A 120 5.93 -8.28 14.11
N ARG A 121 6.06 -8.54 12.80
CA ARG A 121 6.17 -7.50 11.78
C ARG A 121 4.89 -6.67 11.66
N LEU A 122 3.71 -7.30 11.67
CA LEU A 122 2.42 -6.60 11.65
C LEU A 122 2.29 -5.68 12.87
N LYS A 123 2.63 -6.18 14.05
CA LYS A 123 2.60 -5.41 15.30
C LYS A 123 3.61 -4.26 15.29
N GLY A 124 4.86 -4.52 14.91
CA GLY A 124 5.90 -3.49 14.81
C GLY A 124 5.57 -2.38 13.81
N ALA A 125 4.92 -2.70 12.72
CA ALA A 125 4.45 -1.75 11.70
C ALA A 125 3.09 -1.12 12.02
N LYS A 126 2.45 -1.49 13.14
CA LYS A 126 1.11 -1.03 13.57
C LYS A 126 0.05 -1.17 12.47
N VAL A 127 0.04 -2.32 11.80
CA VAL A 127 -0.89 -2.58 10.70
C VAL A 127 -2.28 -2.89 11.24
N HIS A 128 -3.20 -1.95 11.08
CA HIS A 128 -4.57 -2.07 11.57
C HIS A 128 -5.39 -3.09 10.75
N PRO A 129 -6.28 -3.92 11.36
CA PRO A 129 -7.12 -4.91 10.66
C PRO A 129 -7.90 -4.34 9.48
N ILE A 130 -8.49 -3.16 9.62
CA ILE A 130 -9.23 -2.50 8.52
C ILE A 130 -8.33 -2.21 7.33
N GLN A 131 -7.06 -1.88 7.56
CA GLN A 131 -6.09 -1.65 6.48
C GLN A 131 -5.81 -2.96 5.72
N VAL A 132 -5.67 -4.07 6.43
CA VAL A 132 -5.48 -5.40 5.83
C VAL A 132 -6.73 -5.83 5.06
N LEU A 133 -7.92 -5.67 5.66
CA LEU A 133 -9.19 -5.98 5.01
C LEU A 133 -9.37 -5.18 3.70
N SER A 134 -9.08 -3.89 3.73
CA SER A 134 -9.15 -3.03 2.54
C SER A 134 -8.19 -3.51 1.45
N ALA A 135 -6.97 -3.90 1.83
CA ALA A 135 -5.99 -4.44 0.90
C ALA A 135 -6.43 -5.80 0.32
N LEU A 136 -6.94 -6.69 1.17
CA LEU A 136 -7.48 -7.99 0.77
C LEU A 136 -8.60 -7.83 -0.27
N ARG A 137 -9.59 -6.99 0.03
CA ARG A 137 -10.72 -6.72 -0.88
C ARG A 137 -10.23 -6.14 -2.20
N THR A 138 -9.40 -5.10 -2.16
CA THR A 138 -8.84 -4.48 -3.37
C THR A 138 -8.01 -5.47 -4.18
N TYR A 139 -7.11 -6.23 -3.54
CA TYR A 139 -6.24 -7.17 -4.23
C TYR A 139 -7.02 -8.30 -4.90
N ALA A 140 -8.02 -8.84 -4.21
CA ALA A 140 -8.88 -9.93 -4.70
C ALA A 140 -9.71 -9.55 -5.92
N THR A 141 -10.05 -8.25 -6.12
CA THR A 141 -10.75 -7.81 -7.34
C THR A 141 -9.89 -7.89 -8.61
N GLY A 142 -8.57 -7.96 -8.50
CA GLY A 142 -7.63 -7.96 -9.62
C GLY A 142 -7.59 -6.63 -10.40
N ARG A 143 -8.12 -5.55 -9.83
CA ARG A 143 -8.18 -4.22 -10.49
C ARG A 143 -7.90 -3.07 -9.51
N GLY A 144 -7.34 -1.99 -10.04
CA GLY A 144 -7.04 -0.79 -9.26
C GLY A 144 -8.30 0.02 -8.94
N VAL A 145 -8.30 0.69 -7.77
CA VAL A 145 -9.42 1.51 -7.28
C VAL A 145 -9.66 2.74 -8.15
N ARG A 146 -8.57 3.42 -8.53
CA ARG A 146 -8.60 4.71 -9.23
C ARG A 146 -7.86 4.68 -10.56
N SER A 147 -7.56 3.49 -11.07
CA SER A 147 -6.81 3.31 -12.30
C SER A 147 -7.39 2.16 -13.10
N SER A 148 -7.15 2.14 -14.40
CA SER A 148 -7.45 1.01 -15.28
C SER A 148 -6.48 -0.17 -15.11
N ALA A 149 -5.63 -0.14 -14.09
CA ALA A 149 -4.65 -1.19 -13.83
C ALA A 149 -5.35 -2.49 -13.42
N THR A 150 -4.98 -3.57 -14.07
CA THR A 150 -5.41 -4.92 -13.75
C THR A 150 -4.20 -5.81 -13.46
N TRP A 151 -4.40 -6.87 -12.69
CA TRP A 151 -3.36 -7.85 -12.37
C TRP A 151 -3.94 -9.25 -12.20
N THR A 152 -3.08 -10.25 -12.35
CA THR A 152 -3.41 -11.62 -11.98
C THR A 152 -3.35 -11.77 -10.47
N VAL A 153 -4.44 -12.22 -9.87
CA VAL A 153 -4.54 -12.43 -8.42
C VAL A 153 -3.79 -13.70 -8.01
N SER A 154 -2.82 -13.58 -7.12
CA SER A 154 -2.21 -14.74 -6.47
C SER A 154 -3.09 -15.22 -5.32
N GLN A 155 -3.55 -16.47 -5.37
CA GLN A 155 -4.32 -17.08 -4.29
C GLN A 155 -3.52 -17.21 -3.00
N LYS A 156 -2.21 -17.39 -3.10
CA LYS A 156 -1.32 -17.42 -1.94
C LYS A 156 -1.27 -16.07 -1.23
N VAL A 157 -1.20 -14.96 -1.98
CA VAL A 157 -1.23 -13.61 -1.40
C VAL A 157 -2.60 -13.33 -0.77
N VAL A 158 -3.71 -13.77 -1.39
CA VAL A 158 -5.06 -13.64 -0.82
C VAL A 158 -5.16 -14.38 0.51
N ALA A 159 -4.74 -15.66 0.55
CA ALA A 159 -4.75 -16.45 1.78
C ALA A 159 -3.87 -15.84 2.87
N SER A 160 -2.69 -15.31 2.49
CA SER A 160 -1.80 -14.64 3.45
C SER A 160 -2.35 -13.31 3.96
N LEU A 161 -3.13 -12.57 3.16
CA LEU A 161 -3.84 -11.36 3.61
C LEU A 161 -4.98 -11.70 4.55
N ASP A 162 -5.68 -12.81 4.32
CA ASP A 162 -6.74 -13.29 5.21
C ASP A 162 -6.16 -13.68 6.59
N GLU A 163 -5.06 -14.41 6.60
CA GLU A 163 -4.33 -14.72 7.83
C GLU A 163 -3.78 -13.45 8.51
N ALA A 164 -3.21 -12.51 7.73
CA ALA A 164 -2.74 -11.23 8.24
C ALA A 164 -3.87 -10.42 8.90
N PHE A 165 -5.10 -10.51 8.38
CA PHE A 165 -6.27 -9.88 8.97
C PHE A 165 -6.49 -10.41 10.40
N GLU A 166 -6.50 -11.72 10.58
CA GLU A 166 -6.64 -12.35 11.91
C GLU A 166 -5.49 -11.96 12.86
N LEU A 167 -4.25 -12.01 12.38
CA LEU A 167 -3.07 -11.66 13.18
C LEU A 167 -3.04 -10.17 13.58
N SER A 168 -3.61 -9.29 12.76
CA SER A 168 -3.58 -7.85 12.97
C SER A 168 -4.44 -7.38 14.16
N PHE A 169 -5.37 -8.20 14.67
CA PHE A 169 -6.10 -7.88 15.89
C PHE A 169 -5.17 -7.72 17.10
N GLY A 170 -4.04 -8.45 17.15
CA GLY A 170 -3.02 -8.31 18.19
C GLY A 170 -2.24 -6.98 18.17
N VAL A 171 -2.47 -6.13 17.16
CA VAL A 171 -1.88 -4.78 17.05
C VAL A 171 -2.67 -3.74 17.86
N ILE A 172 -3.96 -4.01 18.10
CA ILE A 172 -4.88 -3.07 18.72
C ILE A 172 -4.74 -3.14 20.22
N GLU A 173 -4.50 -1.99 20.84
CA GLU A 173 -4.54 -1.84 22.30
C GLU A 173 -5.98 -1.51 22.69
N PRO A 174 -6.64 -2.34 23.54
CA PRO A 174 -8.01 -2.08 23.97
C PRO A 174 -8.10 -0.80 24.79
N ALA A 175 -9.15 -0.03 24.61
CA ALA A 175 -9.43 1.14 25.44
C ALA A 175 -9.84 0.75 26.88
N GLY A 176 -10.26 -0.49 27.08
CA GLY A 176 -10.68 -1.02 28.38
C GLY A 176 -12.01 -0.45 28.90
N THR A 177 -12.79 0.16 28.02
CA THR A 177 -14.09 0.76 28.33
C THR A 177 -15.23 -0.11 27.82
N ARG A 178 -16.45 0.17 28.27
CA ARG A 178 -17.66 -0.50 27.77
C ARG A 178 -18.12 0.15 26.48
N HIS A 179 -18.33 -0.66 25.46
CA HIS A 179 -18.79 -0.20 24.15
C HIS A 179 -20.20 -0.72 23.85
N LEU A 180 -21.09 0.16 23.45
CA LEU A 180 -22.36 -0.17 22.80
C LEU A 180 -22.27 0.24 21.33
N LEU A 181 -22.29 -0.72 20.43
CA LEU A 181 -22.21 -0.51 18.99
C LEU A 181 -23.62 -0.54 18.41
N ALA A 182 -24.16 0.62 18.04
CA ALA A 182 -25.39 0.72 17.26
C ALA A 182 -25.03 0.58 15.77
N LEU A 183 -25.48 -0.52 15.14
CA LEU A 183 -25.16 -0.83 13.76
C LEU A 183 -26.36 -0.51 12.87
N ASP A 184 -26.15 0.32 11.86
CA ASP A 184 -27.16 0.51 10.83
C ASP A 184 -27.23 -0.73 9.93
N VAL A 185 -28.35 -1.45 10.01
CA VAL A 185 -28.64 -2.66 9.24
C VAL A 185 -29.66 -2.39 8.11
N SER A 186 -29.94 -1.13 7.79
CA SER A 186 -30.87 -0.77 6.72
C SER A 186 -30.42 -1.30 5.36
N GLY A 187 -31.39 -1.54 4.46
CA GLY A 187 -31.09 -2.10 3.13
C GLY A 187 -30.15 -1.22 2.29
N SER A 188 -30.13 0.10 2.52
CA SER A 188 -29.19 1.01 1.84
C SER A 188 -27.72 0.74 2.15
N MET A 189 -27.42 0.18 3.33
CA MET A 189 -26.05 -0.20 3.73
C MET A 189 -25.47 -1.35 2.91
N GLY A 190 -26.34 -2.15 2.26
CA GLY A 190 -25.93 -3.23 1.35
C GLY A 190 -25.60 -2.76 -0.06
N SER A 191 -25.91 -1.51 -0.41
CA SER A 191 -25.73 -0.96 -1.74
C SER A 191 -24.50 -0.03 -1.83
N GLY A 192 -23.86 -0.03 -3.01
CA GLY A 192 -22.68 0.78 -3.27
C GLY A 192 -21.39 0.23 -2.65
N GLU A 193 -20.33 0.98 -2.80
CA GLU A 193 -18.99 0.66 -2.28
C GLU A 193 -18.46 1.84 -1.49
N ILE A 194 -17.67 1.57 -0.46
CA ILE A 194 -16.96 2.61 0.26
C ILE A 194 -15.91 3.22 -0.66
N ALA A 195 -15.88 4.56 -0.72
CA ALA A 195 -14.94 5.30 -1.54
C ALA A 195 -13.49 4.89 -1.24
N GLY A 196 -12.81 4.41 -2.27
CA GLY A 196 -11.42 3.99 -2.18
C GLY A 196 -11.20 2.52 -1.80
N VAL A 197 -12.27 1.73 -1.58
CA VAL A 197 -12.16 0.29 -1.29
C VAL A 197 -13.17 -0.50 -2.14
N PRO A 198 -12.78 -0.95 -3.35
CA PRO A 198 -13.67 -1.75 -4.21
C PRO A 198 -14.09 -3.04 -3.52
N GLY A 199 -15.34 -3.42 -3.74
CA GLY A 199 -15.92 -4.64 -3.18
C GLY A 199 -16.20 -4.59 -1.67
N LEU A 200 -16.05 -3.42 -1.03
CA LEU A 200 -16.43 -3.23 0.37
C LEU A 200 -17.68 -2.36 0.47
N THR A 201 -18.81 -2.97 0.81
CA THR A 201 -20.06 -2.26 1.06
C THR A 201 -20.03 -1.56 2.43
N PRO A 202 -20.86 -0.52 2.65
CA PRO A 202 -21.01 0.10 3.97
C PRO A 202 -21.33 -0.92 5.07
N SER A 203 -22.24 -1.87 4.83
CA SER A 203 -22.59 -2.92 5.78
C SER A 203 -21.40 -3.82 6.13
N ALA A 204 -20.61 -4.24 5.13
CA ALA A 204 -19.43 -5.06 5.36
C ALA A 204 -18.35 -4.32 6.15
N ALA A 205 -18.18 -3.00 5.90
CA ALA A 205 -17.25 -2.18 6.65
C ALA A 205 -17.69 -1.96 8.10
N THR A 206 -18.98 -1.70 8.31
CA THR A 206 -19.58 -1.56 9.65
C THR A 206 -19.43 -2.86 10.44
N ALA A 207 -19.73 -4.01 9.81
CA ALA A 207 -19.52 -5.32 10.43
C ALA A 207 -18.05 -5.57 10.77
N ALA A 208 -17.10 -5.20 9.89
CA ALA A 208 -15.68 -5.34 10.16
C ALA A 208 -15.22 -4.48 11.35
N LEU A 209 -15.70 -3.24 11.46
CA LEU A 209 -15.41 -2.38 12.62
C LEU A 209 -16.01 -2.96 13.92
N ALA A 210 -17.22 -3.49 13.86
CA ALA A 210 -17.87 -4.15 15.00
C ALA A 210 -17.08 -5.39 15.44
N VAL A 211 -16.60 -6.22 14.49
CA VAL A 211 -15.72 -7.37 14.79
C VAL A 211 -14.41 -6.91 15.43
N VAL A 212 -13.81 -5.83 14.94
CA VAL A 212 -12.59 -5.27 15.57
C VAL A 212 -12.87 -4.93 17.02
N ALA A 213 -13.88 -4.13 17.30
CA ALA A 213 -14.24 -3.76 18.66
C ALA A 213 -14.58 -5.00 19.53
N ALA A 214 -15.38 -5.92 19.02
CA ALA A 214 -15.78 -7.13 19.76
C ALA A 214 -14.63 -8.07 20.10
N ARG A 215 -13.57 -8.10 19.26
CA ARG A 215 -12.37 -8.93 19.50
C ARG A 215 -11.30 -8.27 20.35
N THR A 216 -11.30 -6.94 20.42
CA THR A 216 -10.25 -6.19 21.12
C THR A 216 -10.71 -5.64 22.46
N GLU A 217 -11.98 -5.28 22.59
CA GLU A 217 -12.50 -4.70 23.83
C GLU A 217 -13.10 -5.77 24.74
N PRO A 218 -12.88 -5.66 26.07
CA PRO A 218 -13.36 -6.67 27.02
C PRO A 218 -14.87 -6.67 27.21
N TRP A 219 -15.56 -5.54 26.93
CA TRP A 219 -17.00 -5.40 27.04
C TRP A 219 -17.59 -4.69 25.83
N THR A 220 -18.21 -5.46 24.99
CA THR A 220 -18.88 -4.93 23.78
C THR A 220 -20.28 -5.52 23.70
N ALA A 221 -21.27 -4.67 23.49
CA ALA A 221 -22.62 -5.07 23.11
C ALA A 221 -22.96 -4.47 21.75
N THR A 222 -23.76 -5.18 20.97
CA THR A 222 -24.23 -4.73 19.65
C THR A 222 -25.73 -4.61 19.64
N MET A 223 -26.27 -3.62 18.91
CA MET A 223 -27.67 -3.49 18.56
C MET A 223 -27.76 -3.07 17.08
N GLY A 224 -28.81 -3.53 16.39
CA GLY A 224 -29.09 -3.22 15.01
C GLY A 224 -30.57 -3.08 14.76
#